data_f972d57c6dc276bbb63ac86260da8cfb
#
_entry.id   f972d57c6dc276bbb63ac86260da8cfb
#
_cell.length_a   1.000
_cell.length_b   1.000
_cell.length_c   1.000
_cell.angle_alpha   90.00
_cell.angle_beta   90.00
_cell.angle_gamma   90.00
#
_symmetry.space_group_name_H-M   'P 1'
#
loop_
_entity.id
_entity.type
_entity.pdbx_description
1 polymer ?
#
loop_
_entity_poly.entity_id
_entity_poly.type
_entity_poly.pdbx_seq_one_letter_code
_entity_poly.pdbx_strand_id
1 'polypeptide(L)'
;RSDVEYLVNGCDAGREGELVARWILQMSGNKKPIYRLWISSVTDKAIKDGFAHLKPGKEYDDLFRAARSRAEADWLVGINATRALTCKYNAQLSCGRVQTPTLAMIMNREQEIKSFKPQKYYGYKIFATGMNFTWENQKGNQRISDKKWAEELGKKLRGHDLVITEVSKKEKKNYAPELYDLTTLQKEASKRYGFSPKQTLNIVQSLYEHHKVLTYPRTDSRYLTNDMTDTLKDRIKACQNGSYKKAAATLLRKEIKASSRFINDKKVSDHHAIIPTEQYASLTSFSSDERKIYDMVVARFLAVLSAPAISEQLSVKASIN
;
A
#
# COMPACT_ATOMS: atom_id res chain seq x y z
N ARG A 1 -14.97 38.47 14.14
CA ARG A 1 -15.68 38.22 15.41
C ARG A 1 -14.77 38.59 16.57
N SER A 2 -15.25 39.44 17.47
CA SER A 2 -14.53 39.92 18.66
C SER A 2 -14.43 38.85 19.77
N ASP A 3 -15.38 37.91 19.79
CA ASP A 3 -15.52 36.83 20.75
C ASP A 3 -14.58 35.63 20.50
N VAL A 4 -13.86 35.63 19.38
CA VAL A 4 -12.85 34.59 19.07
C VAL A 4 -11.48 35.03 19.53
N GLU A 5 -10.82 34.28 20.40
CA GLU A 5 -9.49 34.58 20.92
C GLU A 5 -8.39 34.06 20.01
N TYR A 6 -8.52 32.83 19.51
CA TYR A 6 -7.55 32.17 18.63
C TYR A 6 -8.23 31.24 17.63
N LEU A 7 -7.47 30.80 16.64
CA LEU A 7 -7.93 29.84 15.65
C LEU A 7 -7.14 28.54 15.77
N VAL A 8 -7.80 27.42 15.52
CA VAL A 8 -7.15 26.09 15.47
C VAL A 8 -7.15 25.60 14.04
N ASN A 9 -5.96 25.37 13.49
CA ASN A 9 -5.80 24.65 12.24
C ASN A 9 -5.95 23.15 12.51
N GLY A 10 -7.10 22.58 12.15
CA GLY A 10 -7.44 21.16 12.25
C GLY A 10 -7.40 20.41 10.90
N CYS A 11 -6.78 20.99 9.87
CA CYS A 11 -6.57 20.29 8.60
C CYS A 11 -5.59 19.13 8.76
N ASP A 12 -5.50 18.25 7.76
CA ASP A 12 -4.65 17.07 7.77
C ASP A 12 -3.23 17.35 8.28
N ALA A 13 -2.68 16.41 9.05
CA ALA A 13 -1.36 16.52 9.67
C ALA A 13 -0.24 16.33 8.65
N GLY A 14 -0.16 17.22 7.66
CA GLY A 14 0.77 17.14 6.56
C GLY A 14 0.95 18.46 5.82
N ARG A 15 1.79 18.44 4.79
CA ARG A 15 2.15 19.62 3.97
C ARG A 15 0.93 20.26 3.31
N GLU A 16 0.04 19.45 2.76
CA GLU A 16 -1.13 19.95 2.03
C GLU A 16 -2.14 20.60 2.99
N GLY A 17 -2.43 19.96 4.14
CA GLY A 17 -3.31 20.53 5.15
C GLY A 17 -2.78 21.86 5.73
N GLU A 18 -1.46 21.96 5.95
CA GLU A 18 -0.84 23.22 6.40
C GLU A 18 -0.93 24.30 5.33
N LEU A 19 -0.65 23.97 4.06
CA LEU A 19 -0.70 24.90 2.93
C LEU A 19 -2.11 25.48 2.75
N VAL A 20 -3.12 24.61 2.67
CA VAL A 20 -4.52 25.02 2.46
C VAL A 20 -5.00 25.90 3.61
N ALA A 21 -4.76 25.50 4.85
CA ALA A 21 -5.16 26.27 6.02
C ALA A 21 -4.52 27.67 6.03
N ARG A 22 -3.21 27.77 5.75
CA ARG A 22 -2.50 29.05 5.72
C ARG A 22 -3.00 29.97 4.61
N TRP A 23 -3.29 29.45 3.44
CA TRP A 23 -3.87 30.26 2.36
C TRP A 23 -5.26 30.79 2.72
N ILE A 24 -6.13 29.97 3.31
CA ILE A 24 -7.45 30.40 3.78
C ILE A 24 -7.31 31.53 4.82
N LEU A 25 -6.41 31.34 5.80
CA LEU A 25 -6.16 32.32 6.86
C LEU A 25 -5.57 33.64 6.32
N GLN A 26 -4.67 33.56 5.36
CA GLN A 26 -4.13 34.74 4.67
C GLN A 26 -5.19 35.49 3.89
N MET A 27 -6.03 34.77 3.10
CA MET A 27 -7.12 35.37 2.34
C MET A 27 -8.20 36.01 3.24
N SER A 28 -8.43 35.44 4.42
CA SER A 28 -9.38 36.00 5.38
C SER A 28 -8.88 37.23 6.13
N GLY A 29 -7.61 37.60 5.94
CA GLY A 29 -6.97 38.73 6.66
C GLY A 29 -6.84 38.47 8.17
N ASN A 30 -6.76 37.21 8.61
CA ASN A 30 -6.70 36.83 10.01
C ASN A 30 -5.47 37.43 10.70
N LYS A 31 -5.70 38.08 11.86
CA LYS A 31 -4.64 38.62 12.74
C LYS A 31 -4.56 37.95 14.10
N LYS A 32 -5.45 36.96 14.36
CA LYS A 32 -5.50 36.28 15.64
C LYS A 32 -4.47 35.14 15.71
N PRO A 33 -4.05 34.75 16.91
CA PRO A 33 -3.14 33.62 17.09
C PRO A 33 -3.68 32.35 16.44
N ILE A 34 -2.79 31.55 15.88
CA ILE A 34 -3.11 30.26 15.24
C ILE A 34 -2.42 29.16 16.02
N TYR A 35 -3.18 28.16 16.40
CA TYR A 35 -2.67 26.92 16.95
C TYR A 35 -2.88 25.75 15.97
N ARG A 36 -2.06 24.73 16.08
CA ARG A 36 -2.08 23.56 15.23
C ARG A 36 -2.54 22.33 16.02
N LEU A 37 -3.62 21.72 15.57
CA LEU A 37 -4.01 20.38 15.95
C LEU A 37 -3.30 19.38 15.01
N TRP A 38 -2.42 18.55 15.56
CA TRP A 38 -1.64 17.59 14.79
C TRP A 38 -1.98 16.17 15.20
N ILE A 39 -2.88 15.52 14.45
CA ILE A 39 -3.34 14.15 14.71
C ILE A 39 -3.35 13.35 13.40
N SER A 40 -2.94 12.08 13.45
CA SER A 40 -2.97 11.13 12.32
C SER A 40 -4.08 10.08 12.46
N SER A 41 -4.91 10.21 13.49
CA SER A 41 -6.05 9.36 13.79
C SER A 41 -7.21 10.23 14.29
N VAL A 42 -8.44 9.82 14.03
CA VAL A 42 -9.67 10.53 14.44
C VAL A 42 -10.45 9.78 15.52
N THR A 43 -9.76 8.99 16.35
CA THR A 43 -10.35 8.41 17.54
C THR A 43 -10.66 9.51 18.57
N ASP A 44 -11.69 9.32 19.41
CA ASP A 44 -12.03 10.27 20.47
C ASP A 44 -10.84 10.58 21.37
N LYS A 45 -10.01 9.57 21.65
CA LYS A 45 -8.78 9.70 22.42
C LYS A 45 -7.77 10.61 21.71
N ALA A 46 -7.47 10.34 20.43
CA ALA A 46 -6.53 11.15 19.65
C ALA A 46 -6.98 12.60 19.52
N ILE A 47 -8.28 12.84 19.36
CA ILE A 47 -8.85 14.18 19.28
C ILE A 47 -8.68 14.91 20.61
N LYS A 48 -9.08 14.28 21.74
CA LYS A 48 -8.94 14.88 23.07
C LYS A 48 -7.48 15.18 23.42
N ASP A 49 -6.59 14.21 23.20
CA ASP A 49 -5.15 14.37 23.44
C ASP A 49 -4.56 15.47 22.54
N GLY A 50 -4.97 15.52 21.27
CA GLY A 50 -4.53 16.54 20.33
C GLY A 50 -4.94 17.96 20.75
N PHE A 51 -6.19 18.16 21.21
CA PHE A 51 -6.63 19.44 21.74
C PHE A 51 -5.96 19.83 23.08
N ALA A 52 -5.59 18.85 23.90
CA ALA A 52 -4.82 19.08 25.12
C ALA A 52 -3.36 19.50 24.84
N HIS A 53 -2.84 19.20 23.63
CA HIS A 53 -1.44 19.45 23.24
C HIS A 53 -1.32 20.30 21.97
N LEU A 54 -2.19 21.30 21.82
CA LEU A 54 -2.12 22.26 20.71
C LEU A 54 -0.75 22.97 20.69
N LYS A 55 -0.17 23.05 19.51
CA LYS A 55 1.11 23.73 19.31
C LYS A 55 0.92 25.09 18.64
N PRO A 56 1.78 26.08 18.93
CA PRO A 56 1.76 27.36 18.23
C PRO A 56 1.94 27.14 16.71
N GLY A 57 1.12 27.79 15.88
CA GLY A 57 1.21 27.67 14.43
C GLY A 57 2.59 28.03 13.87
N LYS A 58 3.36 28.90 14.52
CA LYS A 58 4.72 29.28 14.13
C LYS A 58 5.69 28.10 14.04
N GLU A 59 5.50 27.03 14.82
CA GLU A 59 6.34 25.83 14.75
C GLU A 59 6.23 25.12 13.39
N TYR A 60 5.20 25.40 12.62
CA TYR A 60 4.94 24.82 11.30
C TYR A 60 5.25 25.77 10.13
N ASP A 61 5.92 26.91 10.38
CA ASP A 61 6.27 27.87 9.34
C ASP A 61 7.21 27.28 8.29
N ASP A 62 8.17 26.44 8.68
CA ASP A 62 9.06 25.77 7.74
C ASP A 62 8.31 24.74 6.88
N LEU A 63 7.36 24.02 7.47
CA LEU A 63 6.50 23.11 6.74
C LEU A 63 5.64 23.85 5.70
N PHE A 64 5.06 24.97 6.10
CA PHE A 64 4.31 25.82 5.19
C PHE A 64 5.19 26.38 4.05
N ARG A 65 6.40 26.90 4.37
CA ARG A 65 7.34 27.38 3.35
C ARG A 65 7.72 26.31 2.36
N ALA A 66 8.02 25.09 2.84
CA ALA A 66 8.33 23.95 1.99
C ALA A 66 7.14 23.55 1.09
N ALA A 67 5.94 23.52 1.64
CA ALA A 67 4.72 23.19 0.89
C ALA A 67 4.40 24.26 -0.18
N ARG A 68 4.53 25.53 0.18
CA ARG A 68 4.34 26.65 -0.72
C ARG A 68 5.36 26.64 -1.86
N SER A 69 6.65 26.50 -1.56
CA SER A 69 7.71 26.46 -2.58
C SER A 69 7.47 25.32 -3.57
N ARG A 70 7.03 24.15 -3.07
CA ARG A 70 6.65 23.04 -3.93
C ARG A 70 5.48 23.37 -4.86
N ALA A 71 4.42 23.97 -4.33
CA ALA A 71 3.23 24.35 -5.12
C ALA A 71 3.56 25.42 -6.17
N GLU A 72 4.32 26.45 -5.79
CA GLU A 72 4.76 27.52 -6.71
C GLU A 72 5.68 26.98 -7.80
N ALA A 73 6.66 26.15 -7.46
CA ALA A 73 7.56 25.52 -8.44
C ALA A 73 6.81 24.61 -9.42
N ASP A 74 5.87 23.80 -8.92
CA ASP A 74 5.04 22.93 -9.76
C ASP A 74 4.20 23.74 -10.75
N TRP A 75 3.61 24.84 -10.29
CA TRP A 75 2.83 25.73 -11.14
C TRP A 75 3.70 26.45 -12.17
N LEU A 76 4.80 27.07 -11.75
CA LEU A 76 5.68 27.85 -12.64
C LEU A 76 6.32 26.96 -13.71
N VAL A 77 6.86 25.80 -13.32
CA VAL A 77 7.47 24.86 -14.27
C VAL A 77 6.41 24.29 -15.20
N GLY A 78 5.28 23.87 -14.65
CA GLY A 78 4.19 23.28 -15.42
C GLY A 78 3.65 24.21 -16.49
N ILE A 79 3.31 25.45 -16.14
CA ILE A 79 2.74 26.41 -17.10
C ILE A 79 3.74 26.85 -18.16
N ASN A 80 4.98 27.19 -17.75
CA ASN A 80 5.98 27.67 -18.71
C ASN A 80 6.44 26.58 -19.66
N ALA A 81 6.72 25.36 -19.17
CA ALA A 81 7.11 24.25 -20.02
C ALA A 81 5.98 23.81 -20.96
N THR A 82 4.74 23.78 -20.47
CA THR A 82 3.56 23.50 -21.32
C THR A 82 3.45 24.50 -22.47
N ARG A 83 3.55 25.80 -22.18
CA ARG A 83 3.49 26.85 -23.19
C ARG A 83 4.65 26.77 -24.19
N ALA A 84 5.88 26.58 -23.69
CA ALA A 84 7.06 26.46 -24.54
C ALA A 84 6.95 25.26 -25.52
N LEU A 85 6.51 24.09 -25.02
CA LEU A 85 6.31 22.91 -25.85
C LEU A 85 5.19 23.12 -26.89
N THR A 86 4.05 23.67 -26.46
CA THR A 86 2.92 23.97 -27.34
C THR A 86 3.31 24.91 -28.47
N CYS A 87 4.02 25.99 -28.16
CA CYS A 87 4.48 26.95 -29.16
C CYS A 87 5.55 26.33 -30.09
N LYS A 88 6.51 25.60 -29.53
CA LYS A 88 7.61 25.00 -30.33
C LYS A 88 7.13 23.97 -31.32
N TYR A 89 6.18 23.15 -30.94
CA TYR A 89 5.72 22.03 -31.76
C TYR A 89 4.37 22.29 -32.46
N ASN A 90 3.79 23.46 -32.25
CA ASN A 90 2.47 23.85 -32.74
C ASN A 90 1.41 22.76 -32.50
N ALA A 91 1.40 22.18 -31.29
CA ALA A 91 0.53 21.10 -30.87
C ALA A 91 0.16 21.28 -29.41
N GLN A 92 -1.06 20.88 -29.04
CA GLN A 92 -1.50 20.94 -27.66
C GLN A 92 -0.73 19.90 -26.83
N LEU A 93 0.36 20.33 -26.21
CA LEU A 93 1.22 19.50 -25.37
C LEU A 93 1.11 19.97 -23.93
N SER A 94 1.30 19.05 -22.99
CA SER A 94 1.33 19.37 -21.56
C SER A 94 2.61 18.84 -20.90
N CYS A 95 3.09 19.60 -19.92
CA CYS A 95 4.22 19.22 -19.09
C CYS A 95 3.83 19.37 -17.61
N GLY A 96 4.28 18.45 -16.79
CA GLY A 96 4.02 18.52 -15.36
C GLY A 96 4.91 17.58 -14.57
N ARG A 97 5.06 17.90 -13.29
CA ARG A 97 5.95 17.22 -12.34
C ARG A 97 5.68 15.70 -12.20
N VAL A 98 4.46 15.26 -12.42
CA VAL A 98 4.09 13.84 -12.30
C VAL A 98 3.94 13.20 -13.67
N GLN A 99 3.18 13.82 -14.57
CA GLN A 99 2.85 13.22 -15.87
C GLN A 99 4.08 13.05 -16.77
N THR A 100 4.99 14.05 -16.82
CA THR A 100 6.16 13.99 -17.71
C THR A 100 7.16 12.90 -17.29
N PRO A 101 7.57 12.79 -16.02
CA PRO A 101 8.42 11.68 -15.58
C PRO A 101 7.74 10.32 -15.76
N THR A 102 6.43 10.22 -15.53
CA THR A 102 5.69 8.97 -15.75
C THR A 102 5.74 8.55 -17.22
N LEU A 103 5.51 9.47 -18.14
CA LEU A 103 5.62 9.20 -19.56
C LEU A 103 7.05 8.78 -19.94
N ALA A 104 8.07 9.46 -19.39
CA ALA A 104 9.47 9.11 -19.63
C ALA A 104 9.80 7.68 -19.14
N MET A 105 9.28 7.26 -17.99
CA MET A 105 9.45 5.88 -17.50
C MET A 105 8.82 4.86 -18.47
N ILE A 106 7.62 5.15 -18.97
CA ILE A 106 6.94 4.28 -19.94
C ILE A 106 7.74 4.20 -21.22
N MET A 107 8.20 5.33 -21.77
CA MET A 107 9.00 5.37 -22.99
C MET A 107 10.33 4.60 -22.84
N ASN A 108 11.03 4.79 -21.71
CA ASN A 108 12.25 4.05 -21.43
C ASN A 108 11.99 2.53 -21.41
N ARG A 109 10.90 2.12 -20.77
CA ARG A 109 10.50 0.71 -20.74
C ARG A 109 10.18 0.15 -22.13
N GLU A 110 9.48 0.92 -22.96
CA GLU A 110 9.23 0.56 -24.35
C GLU A 110 10.52 0.40 -25.17
N GLN A 111 11.50 1.29 -24.95
CA GLN A 111 12.81 1.18 -25.58
C GLN A 111 13.57 -0.07 -25.11
N GLU A 112 13.56 -0.38 -23.81
CA GLU A 112 14.13 -1.61 -23.27
C GLU A 112 13.52 -2.85 -23.92
N ILE A 113 12.18 -2.87 -24.07
CA ILE A 113 11.45 -3.97 -24.70
C ILE A 113 11.84 -4.10 -26.18
N LYS A 114 11.89 -2.98 -26.92
CA LYS A 114 12.26 -2.97 -28.35
C LYS A 114 13.72 -3.38 -28.57
N SER A 115 14.61 -3.02 -27.68
CA SER A 115 16.04 -3.36 -27.75
C SER A 115 16.38 -4.69 -27.10
N PHE A 116 15.40 -5.37 -26.50
CA PHE A 116 15.64 -6.62 -25.79
C PHE A 116 16.15 -7.72 -26.72
N LYS A 117 17.34 -8.24 -26.39
CA LYS A 117 17.93 -9.38 -27.09
C LYS A 117 17.75 -10.63 -26.22
N PRO A 118 16.89 -11.58 -26.64
CA PRO A 118 16.69 -12.79 -25.86
C PRO A 118 17.98 -13.63 -25.82
N GLN A 119 18.33 -14.08 -24.62
CA GLN A 119 19.46 -14.99 -24.41
C GLN A 119 18.92 -16.38 -24.07
N LYS A 120 19.43 -17.39 -24.78
CA LYS A 120 19.08 -18.77 -24.46
C LYS A 120 19.86 -19.23 -23.23
N TYR A 121 19.17 -19.91 -22.35
CA TYR A 121 19.82 -20.64 -21.25
C TYR A 121 19.24 -22.05 -21.15
N TYR A 122 19.99 -22.94 -20.56
CA TYR A 122 19.68 -24.34 -20.39
C TYR A 122 19.58 -24.64 -18.90
N GLY A 123 18.90 -25.71 -18.55
CA GLY A 123 18.81 -26.21 -17.21
C GLY A 123 18.28 -27.64 -17.21
N TYR A 124 18.44 -28.37 -16.13
CA TYR A 124 18.00 -29.75 -16.03
C TYR A 124 16.93 -29.90 -14.94
N LYS A 125 15.91 -30.65 -15.28
CA LYS A 125 14.95 -31.19 -14.33
C LYS A 125 15.06 -32.70 -14.39
N ILE A 126 15.23 -33.30 -13.24
CA ILE A 126 15.34 -34.75 -13.07
C ILE A 126 14.09 -35.19 -12.34
N PHE A 127 13.40 -36.12 -12.95
CA PHE A 127 12.22 -36.72 -12.35
C PHE A 127 12.59 -38.07 -11.77
N ALA A 128 12.48 -38.23 -10.45
CA ALA A 128 12.78 -39.44 -9.75
C ALA A 128 11.84 -39.60 -8.54
N THR A 129 11.38 -40.81 -8.28
CA THR A 129 10.54 -41.16 -7.10
C THR A 129 9.30 -40.26 -6.92
N GLY A 130 8.67 -39.83 -8.03
CA GLY A 130 7.51 -38.94 -7.98
C GLY A 130 7.82 -37.47 -7.69
N MET A 131 9.08 -37.07 -7.62
CA MET A 131 9.52 -35.70 -7.36
C MET A 131 10.29 -35.12 -8.53
N ASN A 132 10.23 -33.79 -8.67
CA ASN A 132 11.04 -33.03 -9.62
C ASN A 132 12.22 -32.37 -8.90
N PHE A 133 13.42 -32.79 -9.25
CA PHE A 133 14.65 -32.14 -8.82
C PHE A 133 15.11 -31.15 -9.90
N THR A 134 15.47 -29.95 -9.50
CA THR A 134 16.05 -28.95 -10.39
C THR A 134 17.56 -28.90 -10.12
N TRP A 135 18.35 -29.08 -11.17
CA TRP A 135 19.80 -28.95 -11.07
C TRP A 135 20.18 -27.52 -10.69
N GLU A 136 21.15 -27.39 -9.80
CA GLU A 136 21.81 -26.12 -9.46
C GLU A 136 23.31 -26.34 -9.30
N ASN A 137 24.08 -25.30 -9.61
CA ASN A 137 25.51 -25.31 -9.35
C ASN A 137 25.80 -25.02 -7.86
N GLN A 138 27.05 -25.07 -7.45
CA GLN A 138 27.52 -24.82 -6.08
C GLN A 138 27.10 -23.43 -5.52
N LYS A 139 26.76 -22.46 -6.42
CA LYS A 139 26.28 -21.12 -6.06
C LYS A 139 24.75 -21.01 -6.09
N GLY A 140 24.02 -22.11 -6.28
CA GLY A 140 22.56 -22.13 -6.37
C GLY A 140 22.00 -21.60 -7.70
N ASN A 141 22.81 -21.43 -8.74
CA ASN A 141 22.34 -20.97 -10.04
C ASN A 141 21.85 -22.18 -10.87
N GLN A 142 20.64 -22.07 -11.40
CA GLN A 142 19.96 -23.10 -12.17
C GLN A 142 20.06 -22.88 -13.70
N ARG A 143 20.73 -21.79 -14.15
CA ARG A 143 20.83 -21.41 -15.56
C ARG A 143 22.24 -21.66 -16.08
N ILE A 144 22.31 -22.32 -17.21
CA ILE A 144 23.54 -22.61 -17.96
C ILE A 144 23.50 -21.82 -19.25
N SER A 145 24.44 -20.92 -19.46
CA SER A 145 24.50 -20.09 -20.67
C SER A 145 25.20 -20.81 -21.83
N ASP A 146 26.17 -21.69 -21.52
CA ASP A 146 26.92 -22.43 -22.51
C ASP A 146 26.20 -23.73 -22.91
N LYS A 147 25.88 -23.83 -24.20
CA LYS A 147 25.17 -24.99 -24.77
C LYS A 147 26.02 -26.26 -24.71
N LYS A 148 27.31 -26.17 -25.01
CA LYS A 148 28.21 -27.34 -25.04
C LYS A 148 28.34 -27.92 -23.65
N TRP A 149 28.59 -27.06 -22.64
CA TRP A 149 28.64 -27.47 -21.25
C TRP A 149 27.32 -28.06 -20.76
N ALA A 150 26.19 -27.49 -21.18
CA ALA A 150 24.89 -28.06 -20.86
C ALA A 150 24.74 -29.48 -21.43
N GLU A 151 25.12 -29.70 -22.71
CA GLU A 151 25.03 -31.03 -23.35
C GLU A 151 25.94 -32.05 -22.68
N GLU A 152 27.16 -31.66 -22.32
CA GLU A 152 28.10 -32.52 -21.56
C GLU A 152 27.57 -32.88 -20.17
N LEU A 153 27.06 -31.89 -19.45
CA LEU A 153 26.38 -32.12 -18.17
C LEU A 153 25.23 -33.09 -18.30
N GLY A 154 24.40 -32.91 -19.35
CA GLY A 154 23.28 -33.81 -19.62
C GLY A 154 23.70 -35.26 -19.87
N LYS A 155 24.83 -35.48 -20.51
CA LYS A 155 25.42 -36.82 -20.70
C LYS A 155 25.88 -37.41 -19.36
N LYS A 156 26.51 -36.60 -18.51
CA LYS A 156 26.95 -37.00 -17.15
C LYS A 156 25.82 -37.32 -16.19
N LEU A 157 24.64 -36.67 -16.37
CA LEU A 157 23.50 -36.90 -15.51
C LEU A 157 22.69 -38.15 -15.87
N ARG A 158 22.90 -38.72 -17.09
CA ARG A 158 22.14 -39.88 -17.54
C ARG A 158 22.76 -41.18 -17.08
N GLY A 159 21.89 -42.08 -16.61
CA GLY A 159 22.33 -43.47 -16.26
C GLY A 159 23.02 -43.59 -14.90
N HIS A 160 23.00 -42.52 -14.11
CA HIS A 160 23.53 -42.53 -12.75
C HIS A 160 22.40 -42.43 -11.74
N ASP A 161 22.62 -42.97 -10.54
CA ASP A 161 21.66 -42.91 -9.44
C ASP A 161 21.65 -41.54 -8.79
N LEU A 162 20.43 -41.08 -8.46
CA LEU A 162 20.23 -39.87 -7.69
C LEU A 162 20.30 -40.21 -6.20
N VAL A 163 21.34 -39.74 -5.52
CA VAL A 163 21.55 -39.98 -4.10
C VAL A 163 21.03 -38.80 -3.29
N ILE A 164 20.08 -39.06 -2.39
CA ILE A 164 19.57 -38.02 -1.48
C ILE A 164 20.65 -37.72 -0.44
N THR A 165 21.11 -36.47 -0.41
CA THR A 165 22.16 -36.03 0.49
C THR A 165 21.65 -35.28 1.70
N GLU A 166 20.49 -34.63 1.58
CA GLU A 166 19.90 -33.87 2.67
C GLU A 166 18.36 -33.89 2.56
N VAL A 167 17.70 -34.10 3.68
CA VAL A 167 16.25 -33.93 3.83
C VAL A 167 16.03 -33.00 5.02
N SER A 168 15.43 -31.85 4.77
CA SER A 168 15.09 -30.92 5.84
C SER A 168 13.60 -30.57 5.81
N LYS A 169 13.01 -30.54 6.99
CA LYS A 169 11.60 -30.27 7.22
C LYS A 169 11.50 -29.04 8.11
N LYS A 170 10.82 -27.98 7.64
CA LYS A 170 10.68 -26.72 8.38
C LYS A 170 9.23 -26.27 8.38
N GLU A 171 8.75 -25.85 9.55
CA GLU A 171 7.50 -25.13 9.64
C GLU A 171 7.65 -23.73 9.03
N LYS A 172 6.78 -23.40 8.09
CA LYS A 172 6.73 -22.08 7.46
C LYS A 172 5.44 -21.36 7.87
N LYS A 173 5.60 -20.20 8.51
CA LYS A 173 4.49 -19.32 8.86
C LYS A 173 4.24 -18.34 7.72
N ASN A 174 3.08 -18.49 7.06
CA ASN A 174 2.65 -17.60 6.00
C ASN A 174 1.66 -16.58 6.57
N TYR A 175 2.14 -15.36 6.72
CA TYR A 175 1.33 -14.25 7.22
C TYR A 175 0.52 -13.61 6.09
N ALA A 176 -0.61 -13.00 6.45
CA ALA A 176 -1.34 -12.15 5.52
C ALA A 176 -0.46 -10.97 5.08
N PRO A 177 -0.63 -10.46 3.85
CA PRO A 177 -0.02 -9.20 3.43
C PRO A 177 -0.45 -8.05 4.35
N GLU A 178 0.31 -6.95 4.35
CA GLU A 178 -0.01 -5.73 5.11
C GLU A 178 -1.40 -5.18 4.76
N LEU A 179 -1.94 -4.30 5.59
CA LEU A 179 -3.19 -3.58 5.32
C LEU A 179 -3.08 -2.78 4.02
N TYR A 180 -4.19 -2.28 3.51
CA TYR A 180 -4.21 -1.53 2.27
C TYR A 180 -3.83 -0.07 2.47
N ASP A 181 -2.87 0.40 1.66
CA ASP A 181 -2.80 1.76 1.16
C ASP A 181 -3.65 1.88 -0.13
N LEU A 182 -3.87 3.10 -0.62
CA LEU A 182 -4.64 3.31 -1.84
C LEU A 182 -4.02 2.61 -3.06
N THR A 183 -2.71 2.71 -3.21
CA THR A 183 -1.99 2.16 -4.39
C THR A 183 -2.09 0.63 -4.44
N THR A 184 -1.91 -0.04 -3.30
CA THR A 184 -2.01 -1.50 -3.23
C THR A 184 -3.44 -1.96 -3.49
N LEU A 185 -4.43 -1.25 -2.93
CA LEU A 185 -5.84 -1.54 -3.19
C LEU A 185 -6.18 -1.39 -4.68
N GLN A 186 -5.74 -0.30 -5.32
CA GLN A 186 -5.92 -0.08 -6.76
C GLN A 186 -5.29 -1.18 -7.61
N LYS A 187 -4.05 -1.58 -7.30
CA LYS A 187 -3.34 -2.67 -8.02
C LYS A 187 -4.09 -4.00 -7.91
N GLU A 188 -4.54 -4.35 -6.72
CA GLU A 188 -5.26 -5.62 -6.53
C GLU A 188 -6.68 -5.58 -7.12
N ALA A 189 -7.39 -4.46 -7.01
CA ALA A 189 -8.70 -4.26 -7.64
C ALA A 189 -8.61 -4.36 -9.16
N SER A 190 -7.58 -3.74 -9.75
CA SER A 190 -7.31 -3.86 -11.19
C SER A 190 -7.03 -5.31 -11.59
N LYS A 191 -6.20 -6.03 -10.83
CA LYS A 191 -5.87 -7.43 -11.12
C LYS A 191 -7.07 -8.36 -10.99
N ARG A 192 -7.97 -8.13 -10.02
CA ARG A 192 -9.10 -9.02 -9.71
C ARG A 192 -10.34 -8.71 -10.55
N TYR A 193 -10.60 -7.44 -10.79
CA TYR A 193 -11.87 -6.97 -11.36
C TYR A 193 -11.71 -6.08 -12.58
N GLY A 194 -10.47 -5.79 -13.01
CA GLY A 194 -10.21 -4.89 -14.14
C GLY A 194 -10.51 -3.41 -13.86
N PHE A 195 -10.68 -3.03 -12.59
CA PHE A 195 -10.99 -1.65 -12.23
C PHE A 195 -9.82 -0.72 -12.50
N SER A 196 -10.10 0.45 -13.09
CA SER A 196 -9.10 1.50 -13.20
C SER A 196 -8.77 2.10 -11.83
N PRO A 197 -7.57 2.70 -11.66
CA PRO A 197 -7.25 3.40 -10.41
C PRO A 197 -8.26 4.47 -10.03
N LYS A 198 -8.77 5.25 -11.00
CA LYS A 198 -9.80 6.26 -10.79
C LYS A 198 -11.12 5.66 -10.31
N GLN A 199 -11.56 4.58 -10.95
CA GLN A 199 -12.78 3.87 -10.55
C GLN A 199 -12.66 3.32 -9.14
N THR A 200 -11.54 2.68 -8.80
CA THR A 200 -11.28 2.17 -7.45
C THR A 200 -11.33 3.30 -6.42
N LEU A 201 -10.68 4.44 -6.69
CA LEU A 201 -10.71 5.59 -5.79
C LEU A 201 -12.14 6.11 -5.58
N ASN A 202 -12.92 6.27 -6.64
CA ASN A 202 -14.31 6.75 -6.54
C ASN A 202 -15.16 5.81 -5.69
N ILE A 203 -15.01 4.50 -5.85
CA ILE A 203 -15.73 3.49 -5.07
C ILE A 203 -15.35 3.59 -3.59
N VAL A 204 -14.06 3.64 -3.27
CA VAL A 204 -13.60 3.75 -1.87
C VAL A 204 -14.05 5.08 -1.25
N GLN A 205 -14.04 6.16 -2.04
CA GLN A 205 -14.52 7.48 -1.61
C GLN A 205 -16.03 7.41 -1.24
N SER A 206 -16.85 6.72 -2.03
CA SER A 206 -18.26 6.48 -1.72
C SER A 206 -18.44 5.67 -0.43
N LEU A 207 -17.66 4.61 -0.25
CA LEU A 207 -17.69 3.79 0.97
C LEU A 207 -17.25 4.57 2.22
N TYR A 208 -16.38 5.56 2.05
CA TYR A 208 -15.94 6.46 3.11
C TYR A 208 -16.94 7.58 3.40
N GLU A 209 -17.40 8.33 2.38
CA GLU A 209 -18.20 9.54 2.56
C GLU A 209 -19.69 9.24 2.76
N HIS A 210 -20.26 8.37 1.92
CA HIS A 210 -21.70 8.09 1.94
C HIS A 210 -22.05 6.97 2.91
N HIS A 211 -21.37 5.83 2.79
CA HIS A 211 -21.64 4.67 3.62
C HIS A 211 -20.94 4.71 4.98
N LYS A 212 -19.85 5.47 5.11
CA LYS A 212 -19.04 5.63 6.33
C LYS A 212 -18.49 4.32 6.90
N VAL A 213 -18.33 3.31 6.06
CA VAL A 213 -17.92 1.95 6.46
C VAL A 213 -16.43 1.66 6.27
N LEU A 214 -15.71 2.54 5.57
CA LEU A 214 -14.24 2.48 5.43
C LEU A 214 -13.62 3.78 5.93
N THR A 215 -12.34 3.72 6.28
CA THR A 215 -11.53 4.89 6.66
C THR A 215 -11.10 5.68 5.43
N TYR A 216 -10.48 6.84 5.64
CA TYR A 216 -10.08 7.76 4.58
C TYR A 216 -9.21 7.07 3.51
N PRO A 217 -9.56 7.18 2.22
CA PRO A 217 -8.95 6.37 1.18
C PRO A 217 -7.60 6.86 0.66
N ARG A 218 -7.28 8.15 0.80
CA ARG A 218 -6.05 8.73 0.24
C ARG A 218 -4.91 8.64 1.24
N THR A 219 -4.40 7.45 1.44
CA THR A 219 -3.29 7.15 2.33
C THR A 219 -2.22 6.33 1.62
N ASP A 220 -0.97 6.56 1.98
CA ASP A 220 0.19 5.77 1.60
C ASP A 220 0.63 4.80 2.71
N SER A 221 0.00 4.89 3.88
CA SER A 221 0.29 4.02 5.00
C SER A 221 -0.44 2.68 4.91
N ARG A 222 0.23 1.63 5.36
CA ARG A 222 -0.30 0.26 5.56
C ARG A 222 -0.35 -0.13 7.02
N TYR A 223 -0.23 0.85 7.91
CA TYR A 223 -0.15 0.67 9.34
C TYR A 223 -1.23 1.48 10.05
N LEU A 224 -1.53 1.07 11.27
CA LEU A 224 -2.41 1.76 12.19
C LEU A 224 -1.58 2.39 13.31
N THR A 225 -2.14 3.37 13.99
CA THR A 225 -1.57 4.00 15.18
C THR A 225 -1.88 3.19 16.44
N ASN A 226 -1.08 3.37 17.49
CA ASN A 226 -1.25 2.63 18.75
C ASN A 226 -2.61 2.86 19.42
N ASP A 227 -3.14 4.08 19.36
CA ASP A 227 -4.45 4.45 19.93
C ASP A 227 -5.62 3.70 19.29
N MET A 228 -5.45 3.19 18.07
CA MET A 228 -6.47 2.42 17.38
C MET A 228 -6.60 0.98 17.87
N THR A 229 -5.65 0.48 18.66
CA THR A 229 -5.67 -0.90 19.15
C THR A 229 -6.95 -1.20 19.93
N ASP A 230 -7.42 -0.26 20.73
CA ASP A 230 -8.62 -0.41 21.56
C ASP A 230 -9.91 -0.47 20.70
N THR A 231 -9.89 0.12 19.49
CA THR A 231 -11.04 0.16 18.58
C THR A 231 -11.17 -1.10 17.71
N LEU A 232 -10.13 -1.94 17.64
CA LEU A 232 -10.09 -3.10 16.72
C LEU A 232 -11.23 -4.08 16.96
N LYS A 233 -11.62 -4.31 18.21
CA LYS A 233 -12.73 -5.23 18.53
C LYS A 233 -14.06 -4.73 17.99
N ASP A 234 -14.33 -3.44 18.06
CA ASP A 234 -15.60 -2.87 17.61
C ASP A 234 -15.64 -2.86 16.07
N ARG A 235 -14.50 -2.60 15.41
CA ARG A 235 -14.37 -2.74 13.94
C ARG A 235 -14.59 -4.18 13.48
N ILE A 236 -14.08 -5.17 14.22
CA ILE A 236 -14.35 -6.59 13.91
C ILE A 236 -15.82 -6.92 14.12
N LYS A 237 -16.48 -6.39 15.17
CA LYS A 237 -17.93 -6.57 15.39
C LYS A 237 -18.73 -6.01 14.20
N ALA A 238 -18.37 -4.82 13.70
CA ALA A 238 -19.00 -4.22 12.54
C ALA A 238 -18.86 -5.07 11.25
N CYS A 239 -17.80 -5.88 11.17
CA CYS A 239 -17.58 -6.83 10.06
C CYS A 239 -18.39 -8.14 10.19
N GLN A 240 -19.20 -8.35 11.24
CA GLN A 240 -19.98 -9.58 11.45
C GLN A 240 -21.21 -9.66 10.52
N ASN A 241 -20.98 -9.51 9.23
CA ASN A 241 -22.06 -9.58 8.22
C ASN A 241 -21.63 -10.51 7.06
N GLY A 242 -22.62 -10.97 6.30
CA GLY A 242 -22.43 -11.80 5.11
C GLY A 242 -21.45 -12.97 5.35
N SER A 243 -20.50 -13.13 4.44
CA SER A 243 -19.49 -14.20 4.45
C SER A 243 -18.45 -14.08 5.57
N TYR A 244 -18.30 -12.90 6.20
CA TYR A 244 -17.29 -12.62 7.21
C TYR A 244 -17.72 -12.92 8.64
N LYS A 245 -19.02 -13.19 8.86
CA LYS A 245 -19.61 -13.43 10.20
C LYS A 245 -18.83 -14.47 11.00
N LYS A 246 -18.48 -15.61 10.38
CA LYS A 246 -17.75 -16.70 11.06
C LYS A 246 -16.32 -16.31 11.39
N ALA A 247 -15.61 -15.68 10.47
CA ALA A 247 -14.22 -15.26 10.68
C ALA A 247 -14.11 -14.17 11.76
N ALA A 248 -14.98 -13.16 11.71
CA ALA A 248 -15.04 -12.08 12.71
C ALA A 248 -15.40 -12.64 14.10
N ALA A 249 -16.40 -13.54 14.21
CA ALA A 249 -16.76 -14.19 15.46
C ALA A 249 -15.60 -15.01 16.05
N THR A 250 -14.80 -15.67 15.21
CA THR A 250 -13.63 -16.42 15.65
C THR A 250 -12.54 -15.51 16.22
N LEU A 251 -12.31 -14.35 15.58
CA LEU A 251 -11.35 -13.36 16.07
C LEU A 251 -11.78 -12.73 17.41
N LEU A 252 -13.07 -12.43 17.57
CA LEU A 252 -13.60 -11.82 18.79
C LEU A 252 -13.48 -12.71 20.04
N ARG A 253 -13.34 -14.04 19.85
CA ARG A 253 -13.09 -14.97 20.96
C ARG A 253 -11.64 -14.93 21.47
N LYS A 254 -10.74 -14.25 20.74
CA LYS A 254 -9.33 -14.15 21.07
C LYS A 254 -8.99 -12.74 21.53
N GLU A 255 -7.96 -12.63 22.34
CA GLU A 255 -7.34 -11.34 22.61
C GLU A 255 -6.61 -10.85 21.34
N ILE A 256 -6.92 -9.63 20.90
CA ILE A 256 -6.24 -9.02 19.77
C ILE A 256 -5.08 -8.21 20.34
N LYS A 257 -3.88 -8.72 20.17
CA LYS A 257 -2.65 -8.05 20.62
C LYS A 257 -2.13 -7.15 19.54
N ALA A 258 -1.71 -5.94 19.94
CA ALA A 258 -0.95 -5.06 19.05
C ALA A 258 0.28 -5.79 18.51
N SER A 259 0.54 -5.64 17.23
CA SER A 259 1.68 -6.27 16.57
C SER A 259 2.34 -5.25 15.64
N SER A 260 3.67 -5.20 15.66
CA SER A 260 4.47 -4.35 14.76
C SER A 260 4.23 -4.61 13.26
N ARG A 261 3.47 -5.66 12.94
CA ARG A 261 3.05 -5.98 11.57
C ARG A 261 1.94 -5.06 11.05
N PHE A 262 1.14 -4.48 11.92
CA PHE A 262 0.04 -3.60 11.54
C PHE A 262 -0.10 -2.36 12.44
N ILE A 263 0.60 -2.29 13.57
CA ILE A 263 0.67 -1.11 14.44
C ILE A 263 2.07 -0.53 14.35
N ASN A 264 2.20 0.70 13.85
CA ASN A 264 3.47 1.41 13.80
C ASN A 264 3.26 2.92 13.56
N ASP A 265 3.28 3.72 14.63
CA ASP A 265 3.06 5.17 14.56
C ASP A 265 4.07 5.88 13.63
N LYS A 266 5.33 5.39 13.56
CA LYS A 266 6.36 5.98 12.71
C LYS A 266 6.14 5.76 11.22
N LYS A 267 5.28 4.81 10.86
CA LYS A 267 4.91 4.49 9.46
C LYS A 267 3.52 5.00 9.09
N VAL A 268 2.90 5.76 9.96
CA VAL A 268 1.66 6.50 9.68
C VAL A 268 2.06 7.96 9.51
N SER A 269 1.82 8.52 8.31
CA SER A 269 2.04 9.92 8.00
C SER A 269 0.79 10.75 8.38
N ASP A 270 0.07 11.22 7.38
CA ASP A 270 -1.13 12.04 7.56
C ASP A 270 -2.35 11.16 7.92
N HIS A 271 -2.41 9.96 7.36
CA HIS A 271 -3.51 9.01 7.54
C HIS A 271 -2.99 7.58 7.69
N HIS A 272 -3.69 6.79 8.50
CA HIS A 272 -3.44 5.36 8.65
C HIS A 272 -4.00 4.54 7.46
N ALA A 273 -3.75 3.23 7.46
CA ALA A 273 -4.23 2.29 6.44
C ALA A 273 -5.76 2.32 6.25
N ILE A 274 -6.22 1.91 5.06
CA ILE A 274 -7.64 1.73 4.74
C ILE A 274 -8.15 0.47 5.43
N ILE A 275 -9.08 0.65 6.38
CA ILE A 275 -9.71 -0.43 7.15
C ILE A 275 -11.21 -0.17 7.33
N PRO A 276 -12.00 -1.17 7.76
CA PRO A 276 -13.38 -0.94 8.16
C PRO A 276 -13.48 -0.01 9.36
N THR A 277 -14.56 0.78 9.41
CA THR A 277 -14.93 1.57 10.58
C THR A 277 -15.72 0.72 11.59
N GLU A 278 -16.14 1.32 12.68
CA GLU A 278 -17.05 0.72 13.68
C GLU A 278 -18.51 0.68 13.18
N GLN A 279 -18.78 1.31 12.04
CA GLN A 279 -20.11 1.36 11.44
C GLN A 279 -20.50 0.02 10.83
N TYR A 280 -21.64 -0.52 11.23
CA TYR A 280 -22.20 -1.73 10.61
C TYR A 280 -22.59 -1.46 9.16
N ALA A 281 -22.08 -2.30 8.25
CA ALA A 281 -22.33 -2.15 6.83
C ALA A 281 -23.64 -2.84 6.42
N SER A 282 -24.60 -2.06 5.89
CA SER A 282 -25.78 -2.61 5.22
C SER A 282 -25.40 -3.06 3.81
N LEU A 283 -25.06 -4.33 3.67
CA LEU A 283 -24.54 -4.88 2.40
C LEU A 283 -25.53 -4.82 1.23
N THR A 284 -26.82 -4.67 1.53
CA THR A 284 -27.90 -4.54 0.52
C THR A 284 -27.96 -3.15 -0.10
N SER A 285 -27.39 -2.14 0.55
CA SER A 285 -27.32 -0.77 0.02
C SER A 285 -26.11 -0.54 -0.90
N PHE A 286 -25.19 -1.51 -1.00
CA PHE A 286 -24.01 -1.38 -1.84
C PHE A 286 -24.30 -1.76 -3.28
N SER A 287 -23.74 -1.01 -4.22
CA SER A 287 -23.61 -1.47 -5.59
C SER A 287 -22.71 -2.72 -5.66
N SER A 288 -22.78 -3.45 -6.77
CA SER A 288 -21.90 -4.62 -6.98
C SER A 288 -20.42 -4.28 -6.86
N ASP A 289 -20.01 -3.12 -7.33
CA ASP A 289 -18.60 -2.69 -7.31
C ASP A 289 -18.17 -2.21 -5.92
N GLU A 290 -19.02 -1.50 -5.20
CA GLU A 290 -18.81 -1.15 -3.79
C GLU A 290 -18.65 -2.40 -2.93
N ARG A 291 -19.49 -3.41 -3.18
CA ARG A 291 -19.41 -4.68 -2.49
C ARG A 291 -18.06 -5.36 -2.71
N LYS A 292 -17.55 -5.42 -3.96
CA LYS A 292 -16.26 -6.03 -4.28
C LYS A 292 -15.11 -5.35 -3.54
N ILE A 293 -15.07 -4.03 -3.51
CA ILE A 293 -14.00 -3.27 -2.82
C ILE A 293 -14.13 -3.41 -1.31
N TYR A 294 -15.34 -3.30 -0.75
CA TYR A 294 -15.57 -3.52 0.68
C TYR A 294 -15.11 -4.91 1.11
N ASP A 295 -15.46 -5.94 0.34
CA ASP A 295 -15.06 -7.32 0.58
C ASP A 295 -13.53 -7.49 0.58
N MET A 296 -12.81 -6.82 -0.34
CA MET A 296 -11.34 -6.85 -0.33
C MET A 296 -10.75 -6.27 0.96
N VAL A 297 -11.26 -5.11 1.40
CA VAL A 297 -10.75 -4.43 2.58
C VAL A 297 -11.07 -5.22 3.86
N VAL A 298 -12.29 -5.70 4.03
CA VAL A 298 -12.69 -6.51 5.19
C VAL A 298 -11.89 -7.82 5.25
N ALA A 299 -11.77 -8.53 4.13
CA ALA A 299 -10.99 -9.76 4.08
C ALA A 299 -9.53 -9.54 4.48
N ARG A 300 -8.90 -8.46 3.98
CA ARG A 300 -7.53 -8.11 4.33
C ARG A 300 -7.40 -7.74 5.81
N PHE A 301 -8.29 -6.94 6.33
CA PHE A 301 -8.32 -6.54 7.73
C PHE A 301 -8.42 -7.75 8.67
N LEU A 302 -9.39 -8.63 8.46
CA LEU A 302 -9.57 -9.82 9.27
C LEU A 302 -8.37 -10.79 9.13
N ALA A 303 -7.80 -10.92 7.93
CA ALA A 303 -6.63 -11.78 7.68
C ALA A 303 -5.38 -11.28 8.42
N VAL A 304 -5.14 -9.97 8.44
CA VAL A 304 -3.98 -9.37 9.14
C VAL A 304 -4.06 -9.59 10.65
N LEU A 305 -5.26 -9.56 11.22
CA LEU A 305 -5.53 -9.81 12.63
C LEU A 305 -5.55 -11.30 12.99
N SER A 306 -5.56 -12.19 11.99
CA SER A 306 -5.56 -13.63 12.18
C SER A 306 -4.16 -14.19 12.41
N ALA A 307 -4.10 -15.39 13.00
CA ALA A 307 -2.87 -16.16 13.04
C ALA A 307 -2.36 -16.48 11.63
N PRO A 308 -1.05 -16.64 11.45
CA PRO A 308 -0.51 -17.05 10.15
C PRO A 308 -0.99 -18.46 9.76
N ALA A 309 -1.10 -18.68 8.47
CA ALA A 309 -1.25 -20.05 7.97
C ALA A 309 0.07 -20.80 8.15
N ILE A 310 -0.01 -21.96 8.78
CA ILE A 310 1.16 -22.82 9.00
C ILE A 310 1.20 -23.84 7.86
N SER A 311 2.34 -23.94 7.21
CA SER A 311 2.64 -24.96 6.23
C SER A 311 3.96 -25.64 6.57
N GLU A 312 4.06 -26.90 6.20
CA GLU A 312 5.28 -27.65 6.34
C GLU A 312 6.02 -27.62 5.00
N GLN A 313 7.26 -27.17 5.02
CA GLN A 313 8.13 -27.13 3.86
C GLN A 313 9.14 -28.25 3.97
N LEU A 314 9.03 -29.23 3.07
CA LEU A 314 10.04 -30.27 2.89
C LEU A 314 11.02 -29.81 1.81
N SER A 315 12.28 -29.81 2.12
CA SER A 315 13.38 -29.54 1.18
C SER A 315 14.24 -30.79 1.07
N VAL A 316 14.44 -31.26 -0.14
CA VAL A 316 15.25 -32.46 -0.43
C VAL A 316 16.38 -32.02 -1.35
N LYS A 317 17.63 -32.31 -0.95
CA LYS A 317 18.79 -32.16 -1.83
C LYS A 317 19.29 -33.54 -2.22
N ALA A 318 19.77 -33.64 -3.44
CA ALA A 318 20.34 -34.86 -3.97
C ALA A 318 21.58 -34.54 -4.84
N SER A 319 22.47 -35.48 -4.93
CA SER A 319 23.64 -35.45 -5.83
C SER A 319 23.57 -36.62 -6.80
N ILE A 320 24.19 -36.44 -7.94
CA ILE A 320 24.56 -37.52 -8.88
C ILE A 320 26.09 -37.62 -8.86
N ASN A 321 26.57 -38.77 -8.52
CA ASN A 321 28.02 -39.07 -8.44
C ASN A 321 28.56 -39.49 -9.83
#